data_83347104cf6332137caf5d1c9118c2ff
#
_entry.id   83347104cf6332137caf5d1c9118c2ff
#
_cell.length_a   1.000
_cell.length_b   1.000
_cell.length_c   1.000
_cell.angle_alpha   90.00
_cell.angle_beta   90.00
_cell.angle_gamma   90.00
#
_symmetry.space_group_name_H-M   'P 1'
#
loop_
_entity.id
_entity.type
_entity.pdbx_description
1 polymer ?
#
loop_
_entity_poly.entity_id
_entity_poly.type
_entity_poly.pdbx_seq_one_letter_code
_entity_poly.pdbx_strand_id
1 'polypeptide(L)'
;MTGSGTVERVFTAPEAEAEIDERTEVEALAGKGLRGDRYFSGIETGTFVEWGPDEERRDGYDLTLIEQEALTAIEREAGIELAPGEHRRNVETRDVALDHLVGRRFRVGDAVCRGNRLCEPCDHLQRITQDGVLQALVHRGGLRADVLEDGTIRPGDVVEPLE
;
A
#
# COMPACT_ATOMS: atom_id res chain seq x y z
N MET A 1 -8.06 -8.46 -21.04
CA MET A 1 -7.19 -7.29 -20.97
C MET A 1 -7.38 -6.59 -19.64
N THR A 2 -6.32 -6.40 -18.91
CA THR A 2 -6.38 -5.75 -17.62
C THR A 2 -6.38 -4.24 -17.83
N GLY A 3 -7.39 -3.55 -17.35
CA GLY A 3 -7.48 -2.12 -17.51
C GLY A 3 -6.51 -1.36 -16.64
N SER A 4 -6.24 -0.12 -17.01
CA SER A 4 -5.48 0.82 -16.19
C SER A 4 -6.40 1.42 -15.14
N GLY A 5 -5.83 1.74 -13.99
CA GLY A 5 -6.52 2.44 -12.93
C GLY A 5 -5.82 3.72 -12.57
N THR A 6 -6.23 4.29 -11.46
CA THR A 6 -5.77 5.60 -11.00
C THR A 6 -5.41 5.54 -9.52
N VAL A 7 -4.37 6.29 -9.15
CA VAL A 7 -4.04 6.54 -7.75
C VAL A 7 -5.02 7.58 -7.20
N GLU A 8 -5.75 7.24 -6.15
CA GLU A 8 -6.69 8.16 -5.51
C GLU A 8 -6.03 8.95 -4.40
N ARG A 9 -5.28 8.27 -3.52
CA ARG A 9 -4.63 8.89 -2.37
C ARG A 9 -3.33 8.16 -2.06
N VAL A 10 -2.41 8.87 -1.43
CA VAL A 10 -1.12 8.32 -1.02
C VAL A 10 -0.88 8.65 0.45
N PHE A 11 -0.41 7.66 1.20
CA PHE A 11 -0.20 7.78 2.64
C PHE A 11 1.15 7.20 3.05
N THR A 12 1.76 7.79 4.07
CA THR A 12 2.92 7.21 4.74
C THR A 12 2.73 7.31 6.24
N ALA A 13 3.35 6.39 6.98
CA ALA A 13 3.39 6.44 8.44
C ALA A 13 4.86 6.35 8.85
N PRO A 14 5.41 7.35 9.53
CA PRO A 14 6.84 7.34 9.87
C PRO A 14 7.22 6.24 10.85
N GLU A 15 6.26 5.79 11.66
CA GLU A 15 6.49 4.72 12.66
C GLU A 15 5.28 3.79 12.70
N ALA A 16 5.49 2.58 13.25
CA ALA A 16 4.40 1.66 13.51
C ALA A 16 3.40 2.32 14.48
N GLU A 17 2.11 2.21 14.18
CA GLU A 17 1.01 2.78 14.97
C GLU A 17 1.00 4.32 15.03
N ALA A 18 1.92 5.00 14.35
CA ALA A 18 1.90 6.45 14.23
C ALA A 18 0.70 6.92 13.41
N GLU A 19 0.39 8.21 13.52
CA GLU A 19 -0.62 8.81 12.65
C GLU A 19 -0.20 8.66 11.19
N ILE A 20 -1.20 8.43 10.35
CA ILE A 20 -1.01 8.35 8.91
C ILE A 20 -0.94 9.77 8.34
N ASP A 21 0.09 10.03 7.55
CA ASP A 21 0.21 11.28 6.80
C ASP A 21 -0.31 11.08 5.38
N GLU A 22 -1.32 11.84 4.99
CA GLU A 22 -1.74 11.87 3.60
C GLU A 22 -0.78 12.76 2.83
N ARG A 23 -0.25 12.25 1.71
CA ARG A 23 0.82 12.91 0.97
C ARG A 23 0.31 13.39 -0.38
N THR A 24 0.87 14.52 -0.84
CA THR A 24 0.62 15.01 -2.20
C THR A 24 1.53 14.30 -3.20
N GLU A 25 2.62 13.72 -2.72
CA GLU A 25 3.50 12.88 -3.52
C GLU A 25 4.41 12.09 -2.61
N VAL A 26 4.96 11.00 -3.12
CA VAL A 26 5.96 10.19 -2.40
C VAL A 26 6.98 9.67 -3.40
N GLU A 27 8.24 9.59 -2.96
CA GLU A 27 9.29 8.95 -3.76
C GLU A 27 9.35 7.47 -3.45
N ALA A 28 9.25 6.64 -4.48
CA ALA A 28 9.45 5.21 -4.39
C ALA A 28 10.87 4.89 -4.87
N LEU A 29 11.63 4.16 -4.07
CA LEU A 29 13.02 3.82 -4.36
C LEU A 29 13.20 2.31 -4.44
N ALA A 30 13.81 1.86 -5.52
CA ALA A 30 14.01 0.43 -5.79
C ALA A 30 14.74 -0.27 -4.65
N GLY A 31 14.13 -1.34 -4.14
CA GLY A 31 14.68 -2.13 -3.05
C GLY A 31 14.64 -1.46 -1.69
N LYS A 32 14.08 -0.26 -1.58
CA LYS A 32 14.02 0.49 -0.33
C LYS A 32 12.62 0.82 0.13
N GLY A 33 11.70 1.07 -0.77
CA GLY A 33 10.31 1.40 -0.47
C GLY A 33 9.97 2.86 -0.66
N LEU A 34 9.03 3.37 0.12
CA LEU A 34 8.55 4.75 0.02
C LEU A 34 9.27 5.63 1.05
N ARG A 35 9.91 6.70 0.57
CA ARG A 35 10.62 7.61 1.46
C ARG A 35 9.65 8.25 2.46
N GLY A 36 10.00 8.21 3.73
CA GLY A 36 9.15 8.72 4.81
C GLY A 36 8.23 7.70 5.44
N ASP A 37 8.16 6.49 4.88
CA ASP A 37 7.34 5.42 5.45
C ASP A 37 8.19 4.51 6.35
N ARG A 38 7.53 3.88 7.34
CA ARG A 38 8.19 3.05 8.35
C ARG A 38 8.94 1.85 7.78
N TYR A 39 8.54 1.38 6.62
CA TYR A 39 9.19 0.24 5.96
C TYR A 39 10.33 0.67 5.04
N PHE A 40 10.60 1.95 4.93
CA PHE A 40 11.70 2.42 4.12
C PHE A 40 13.03 2.02 4.74
N SER A 41 13.88 1.36 3.96
CA SER A 41 15.17 0.84 4.46
C SER A 41 16.31 1.83 4.24
N GLY A 42 16.12 3.06 4.72
CA GLY A 42 17.15 4.09 4.61
C GLY A 42 17.26 4.85 5.92
N ILE A 43 18.48 5.20 6.31
CA ILE A 43 18.72 5.99 7.52
C ILE A 43 18.39 7.47 7.33
N GLU A 44 18.17 7.87 6.10
CA GLU A 44 17.93 9.28 5.75
C GLU A 44 16.62 9.84 6.32
N THR A 45 15.67 8.97 6.58
CA THR A 45 14.34 9.38 7.05
C THR A 45 14.22 9.44 8.55
N GLY A 46 15.14 8.82 9.28
CA GLY A 46 15.03 8.66 10.73
C GLY A 46 13.82 7.83 11.14
N THR A 47 13.20 7.13 10.20
CA THR A 47 11.99 6.35 10.45
C THR A 47 12.31 5.03 11.12
N PHE A 48 11.30 4.49 11.77
CA PHE A 48 11.40 3.15 12.37
C PHE A 48 11.58 2.10 11.26
N VAL A 49 12.60 1.29 11.41
CA VAL A 49 12.84 0.17 10.50
C VAL A 49 12.55 -1.10 11.30
N GLU A 50 11.60 -1.88 10.86
CA GLU A 50 11.24 -3.15 11.51
C GLU A 50 12.34 -4.20 11.42
N TRP A 51 13.31 -3.98 10.54
CA TRP A 51 14.41 -4.90 10.34
C TRP A 51 15.52 -4.58 11.33
N GLY A 52 16.05 -5.58 11.96
CA GLY A 52 17.26 -5.40 12.74
C GLY A 52 18.41 -5.00 11.83
N PRO A 53 19.51 -4.46 12.40
CA PRO A 53 20.63 -3.96 11.59
C PRO A 53 21.29 -5.04 10.73
N ASP A 54 21.13 -6.30 11.09
CA ASP A 54 21.69 -7.44 10.35
C ASP A 54 20.65 -8.27 9.63
N GLU A 55 19.38 -7.82 9.60
CA GLU A 55 18.32 -8.55 8.92
C GLU A 55 18.19 -8.08 7.48
N GLU A 56 18.06 -9.04 6.57
CA GLU A 56 17.73 -8.74 5.19
C GLU A 56 16.29 -8.25 5.10
N ARG A 57 16.07 -7.26 4.23
CA ARG A 57 14.74 -6.76 3.96
C ARG A 57 13.87 -7.85 3.35
N ARG A 58 12.68 -8.03 3.89
CA ARG A 58 11.74 -9.01 3.36
C ARG A 58 11.05 -8.49 2.10
N ASP A 59 10.81 -9.40 1.15
CA ASP A 59 10.08 -9.07 -0.06
C ASP A 59 8.62 -8.70 0.27
N GLY A 60 8.08 -7.77 -0.51
CA GLY A 60 6.69 -7.36 -0.36
C GLY A 60 6.44 -6.24 0.63
N TYR A 61 7.49 -5.66 1.19
CA TYR A 61 7.34 -4.59 2.20
C TYR A 61 7.63 -3.18 1.68
N ASP A 62 7.95 -3.04 0.39
CA ASP A 62 8.27 -1.73 -0.16
C ASP A 62 7.07 -0.79 -0.15
N LEU A 63 5.90 -1.30 -0.54
CA LEU A 63 4.66 -0.54 -0.47
C LEU A 63 3.46 -1.47 -0.44
N THR A 64 2.33 -0.91 0.01
CA THR A 64 1.05 -1.60 0.01
C THR A 64 0.02 -0.75 -0.71
N LEU A 65 -0.90 -1.41 -1.41
CA LEU A 65 -1.97 -0.75 -2.15
C LEU A 65 -3.30 -1.36 -1.74
N ILE A 66 -4.37 -0.57 -1.81
CA ILE A 66 -5.73 -1.06 -1.54
C ILE A 66 -6.70 -0.41 -2.53
N GLU A 67 -7.70 -1.16 -2.97
CA GLU A 67 -8.72 -0.66 -3.88
C GLU A 67 -9.74 0.18 -3.12
N GLN A 68 -10.06 1.35 -3.63
CA GLN A 68 -11.13 2.16 -3.09
C GLN A 68 -12.47 1.40 -3.16
N GLU A 69 -12.64 0.57 -4.19
CA GLU A 69 -13.81 -0.28 -4.33
C GLU A 69 -14.00 -1.24 -3.14
N ALA A 70 -12.90 -1.73 -2.57
CA ALA A 70 -12.96 -2.58 -1.38
C ALA A 70 -13.45 -1.78 -0.17
N LEU A 71 -12.98 -0.55 -0.02
CA LEU A 71 -13.41 0.33 1.07
C LEU A 71 -14.89 0.67 0.96
N THR A 72 -15.34 0.96 -0.24
CA THR A 72 -16.77 1.22 -0.51
C THR A 72 -17.61 -0.02 -0.23
N ALA A 73 -17.11 -1.20 -0.60
CA ALA A 73 -17.81 -2.45 -0.38
C ALA A 73 -18.01 -2.76 1.10
N ILE A 74 -16.98 -2.58 1.93
CA ILE A 74 -17.12 -2.88 3.37
C ILE A 74 -18.03 -1.88 4.07
N GLU A 75 -18.09 -0.64 3.60
CA GLU A 75 -19.02 0.34 4.11
C GLU A 75 -20.46 -0.09 3.81
N ARG A 76 -20.72 -0.48 2.57
CA ARG A 76 -22.06 -0.89 2.14
C ARG A 76 -22.49 -2.24 2.75
N GLU A 77 -21.58 -3.21 2.83
CA GLU A 77 -21.93 -4.56 3.28
C GLU A 77 -21.91 -4.72 4.79
N ALA A 78 -21.04 -4.02 5.49
CA ALA A 78 -20.80 -4.20 6.91
C ALA A 78 -20.95 -2.92 7.74
N GLY A 79 -21.25 -1.79 7.11
CA GLY A 79 -21.38 -0.51 7.80
C GLY A 79 -20.06 0.02 8.35
N ILE A 80 -18.93 -0.45 7.81
CA ILE A 80 -17.60 -0.06 8.29
C ILE A 80 -17.10 1.13 7.48
N GLU A 81 -16.98 2.29 8.12
CA GLU A 81 -16.37 3.48 7.53
C GLU A 81 -14.97 3.64 8.10
N LEU A 82 -13.96 3.66 7.23
CA LEU A 82 -12.60 3.96 7.62
C LEU A 82 -12.25 5.39 7.21
N ALA A 83 -11.68 6.15 8.13
CA ALA A 83 -11.17 7.49 7.82
C ALA A 83 -10.01 7.37 6.82
N PRO A 84 -9.67 8.46 6.10
CA PRO A 84 -8.56 8.43 5.15
C PRO A 84 -7.28 7.89 5.79
N GLY A 85 -6.69 6.85 5.19
CA GLY A 85 -5.46 6.23 5.67
C GLY A 85 -5.61 5.28 6.85
N GLU A 86 -6.79 5.17 7.43
CA GLU A 86 -7.02 4.30 8.59
C GLU A 86 -6.77 2.83 8.26
N HIS A 87 -6.94 2.44 7.00
CA HIS A 87 -6.63 1.09 6.51
C HIS A 87 -5.13 0.77 6.56
N ARG A 88 -4.27 1.76 6.76
CA ARG A 88 -2.82 1.63 6.90
C ARG A 88 -2.10 1.17 5.62
N ARG A 89 -2.74 1.19 4.45
CA ARG A 89 -2.05 0.95 3.18
C ARG A 89 -1.54 2.28 2.62
N ASN A 90 -0.50 2.20 1.79
CA ASN A 90 0.16 3.39 1.27
C ASN A 90 -0.59 4.06 0.11
N VAL A 91 -1.13 3.27 -0.81
CA VAL A 91 -1.74 3.78 -2.04
C VAL A 91 -3.16 3.27 -2.17
N GLU A 92 -4.14 4.20 -2.22
CA GLU A 92 -5.51 3.86 -2.59
C GLU A 92 -5.63 3.96 -4.09
N THR A 93 -6.17 2.92 -4.71
CA THR A 93 -6.34 2.86 -6.16
C THR A 93 -7.82 2.76 -6.53
N ARG A 94 -8.10 3.06 -7.80
CA ARG A 94 -9.44 2.87 -8.39
C ARG A 94 -9.27 2.29 -9.78
N ASP A 95 -10.22 1.46 -10.18
CA ASP A 95 -10.35 0.90 -11.53
C ASP A 95 -9.24 -0.06 -11.95
N VAL A 96 -8.53 -0.64 -11.00
CA VAL A 96 -7.52 -1.66 -11.28
C VAL A 96 -7.69 -2.83 -10.32
N ALA A 97 -7.69 -4.04 -10.85
CA ALA A 97 -7.81 -5.26 -10.04
C ALA A 97 -6.45 -5.61 -9.44
N LEU A 98 -6.20 -5.18 -8.21
CA LEU A 98 -4.91 -5.38 -7.56
C LEU A 98 -4.54 -6.84 -7.36
N ASP A 99 -5.52 -7.71 -7.08
CA ASP A 99 -5.24 -9.14 -6.90
C ASP A 99 -4.71 -9.82 -8.17
N HIS A 100 -5.04 -9.27 -9.33
CA HIS A 100 -4.50 -9.75 -10.60
C HIS A 100 -3.03 -9.37 -10.82
N LEU A 101 -2.49 -8.50 -9.97
CA LEU A 101 -1.11 -8.03 -10.09
C LEU A 101 -0.11 -8.85 -9.27
N VAL A 102 -0.57 -9.84 -8.52
CA VAL A 102 0.31 -10.75 -7.78
C VAL A 102 1.24 -11.45 -8.77
N GLY A 103 2.56 -11.36 -8.55
CA GLY A 103 3.57 -11.95 -9.41
C GLY A 103 3.82 -11.19 -10.71
N ARG A 104 3.17 -10.05 -10.91
CA ARG A 104 3.26 -9.29 -12.16
C ARG A 104 3.89 -7.93 -11.94
N ARG A 105 4.52 -7.42 -12.99
CA ARG A 105 5.04 -6.06 -13.00
C ARG A 105 3.92 -5.09 -13.33
N PHE A 106 3.96 -3.93 -12.70
CA PHE A 106 3.00 -2.86 -13.00
C PHE A 106 3.64 -1.49 -12.72
N ARG A 107 3.12 -0.49 -13.37
CA ARG A 107 3.57 0.89 -13.20
C ARG A 107 2.60 1.62 -12.26
N VAL A 108 3.16 2.37 -11.32
CA VAL A 108 2.41 3.26 -10.44
C VAL A 108 3.06 4.63 -10.56
N GLY A 109 2.39 5.58 -11.22
CA GLY A 109 3.01 6.86 -11.52
C GLY A 109 4.29 6.65 -12.33
N ASP A 110 5.40 7.16 -11.83
CA ASP A 110 6.70 6.99 -12.49
C ASP A 110 7.45 5.74 -12.03
N ALA A 111 6.98 5.05 -11.00
CA ALA A 111 7.65 3.89 -10.45
C ALA A 111 7.19 2.61 -11.12
N VAL A 112 8.09 1.62 -11.19
CA VAL A 112 7.75 0.26 -11.63
C VAL A 112 7.84 -0.66 -10.43
N CYS A 113 6.81 -1.48 -10.26
CA CYS A 113 6.67 -2.38 -9.11
C CYS A 113 6.38 -3.80 -9.56
N ARG A 114 6.53 -4.73 -8.63
CA ARG A 114 6.09 -6.12 -8.80
C ARG A 114 5.19 -6.48 -7.65
N GLY A 115 4.00 -7.02 -7.95
CA GLY A 115 3.11 -7.54 -6.92
C GLY A 115 3.72 -8.78 -6.28
N ASN A 116 3.74 -8.81 -4.95
CA ASN A 116 4.30 -9.92 -4.21
C ASN A 116 3.22 -10.89 -3.73
N ARG A 117 2.29 -10.38 -2.94
CA ARG A 117 1.19 -11.18 -2.39
C ARG A 117 0.08 -10.26 -1.92
N LEU A 118 -1.08 -10.83 -1.64
CA LEU A 118 -2.17 -10.06 -1.07
C LEU A 118 -1.77 -9.52 0.30
N CYS A 119 -2.20 -8.30 0.60
CA CYS A 119 -2.00 -7.67 1.90
C CYS A 119 -3.24 -7.94 2.75
N GLU A 120 -3.29 -9.13 3.33
CA GLU A 120 -4.45 -9.52 4.12
C GLU A 120 -4.57 -8.69 5.40
N PRO A 121 -5.78 -8.45 5.89
CA PRO A 121 -5.97 -7.79 7.16
C PRO A 121 -5.49 -8.67 8.31
N CYS A 122 -5.20 -8.06 9.45
CA CYS A 122 -4.72 -8.80 10.63
C CYS A 122 -5.43 -8.30 11.88
N ASP A 123 -5.27 -9.03 12.98
CA ASP A 123 -5.86 -8.66 14.27
C ASP A 123 -5.40 -7.28 14.72
N HIS A 124 -4.15 -6.92 14.44
CA HIS A 124 -3.61 -5.61 14.80
C HIS A 124 -4.38 -4.49 14.11
N LEU A 125 -4.64 -4.63 12.80
CA LEU A 125 -5.42 -3.64 12.06
C LEU A 125 -6.81 -3.48 12.68
N GLN A 126 -7.46 -4.60 13.01
CA GLN A 126 -8.78 -4.56 13.62
C GLN A 126 -8.77 -3.86 14.98
N ARG A 127 -7.75 -4.12 15.81
CA ARG A 127 -7.65 -3.50 17.13
C ARG A 127 -7.47 -1.99 17.08
N ILE A 128 -6.74 -1.48 16.09
CA ILE A 128 -6.49 -0.04 15.94
C ILE A 128 -7.56 0.66 15.11
N THR A 129 -8.51 -0.06 14.54
CA THR A 129 -9.62 0.51 13.77
C THR A 129 -10.95 0.20 14.46
N GLN A 130 -11.62 -0.87 14.05
CA GLN A 130 -12.90 -1.26 14.64
C GLN A 130 -13.18 -2.74 14.42
N ASP A 131 -14.12 -3.29 15.22
CA ASP A 131 -14.53 -4.68 15.09
C ASP A 131 -15.14 -4.94 13.71
N GLY A 132 -14.83 -6.10 13.15
CA GLY A 132 -15.35 -6.52 11.85
C GLY A 132 -14.44 -6.23 10.67
N VAL A 133 -13.44 -5.36 10.83
CA VAL A 133 -12.53 -5.00 9.75
C VAL A 133 -11.77 -6.22 9.21
N LEU A 134 -11.28 -7.07 10.12
CA LEU A 134 -10.55 -8.27 9.72
C LEU A 134 -11.38 -9.13 8.77
N GLN A 135 -12.59 -9.47 9.15
CA GLN A 135 -13.46 -10.33 8.35
C GLN A 135 -13.90 -9.65 7.06
N ALA A 136 -14.20 -8.35 7.13
CA ALA A 136 -14.68 -7.61 5.97
C ALA A 136 -13.63 -7.48 4.87
N LEU A 137 -12.36 -7.37 5.25
CA LEU A 137 -11.26 -7.19 4.29
C LEU A 137 -10.56 -8.48 3.86
N VAL A 138 -10.98 -9.63 4.34
CA VAL A 138 -10.37 -10.90 3.90
C VAL A 138 -10.42 -10.98 2.37
N HIS A 139 -9.26 -11.27 1.76
CA HIS A 139 -9.03 -11.37 0.32
C HIS A 139 -9.19 -10.07 -0.48
N ARG A 140 -9.53 -8.97 0.16
CA ARG A 140 -9.59 -7.65 -0.50
C ARG A 140 -8.88 -6.56 0.33
N GLY A 141 -7.97 -6.98 1.20
CA GLY A 141 -7.18 -6.07 2.03
C GLY A 141 -6.07 -5.34 1.30
N GLY A 142 -5.85 -5.65 0.03
CA GLY A 142 -4.88 -4.98 -0.80
C GLY A 142 -3.75 -5.87 -1.29
N LEU A 143 -2.69 -5.22 -1.79
CA LEU A 143 -1.54 -5.87 -2.41
C LEU A 143 -0.26 -5.38 -1.75
N ARG A 144 0.64 -6.31 -1.43
CA ARG A 144 2.03 -5.99 -1.08
C ARG A 144 2.87 -6.04 -2.33
N ALA A 145 3.75 -5.07 -2.50
CA ALA A 145 4.57 -4.97 -3.70
C ALA A 145 5.97 -4.51 -3.38
N ASP A 146 6.87 -4.77 -4.32
CA ASP A 146 8.26 -4.33 -4.27
C ASP A 146 8.48 -3.30 -5.36
N VAL A 147 9.32 -2.30 -5.09
CA VAL A 147 9.69 -1.29 -6.07
C VAL A 147 10.89 -1.81 -6.86
N LEU A 148 10.75 -1.88 -8.17
CA LEU A 148 11.81 -2.32 -9.08
C LEU A 148 12.56 -1.15 -9.71
N GLU A 149 11.87 -0.04 -9.97
CA GLU A 149 12.49 1.16 -10.55
C GLU A 149 11.97 2.38 -9.81
N ASP A 150 12.87 3.30 -9.50
CA ASP A 150 12.57 4.53 -8.79
C ASP A 150 11.53 5.37 -9.53
N GLY A 151 10.72 6.08 -8.80
CA GLY A 151 9.77 7.03 -9.39
C GLY A 151 8.96 7.74 -8.31
N THR A 152 8.28 8.79 -8.72
CA THR A 152 7.38 9.54 -7.85
C THR A 152 5.95 9.07 -8.08
N ILE A 153 5.19 8.95 -7.00
CA ILE A 153 3.78 8.54 -7.04
C ILE A 153 2.94 9.70 -6.49
N ARG A 154 1.92 10.10 -7.25
CA ARG A 154 1.02 11.20 -6.89
C ARG A 154 -0.44 10.79 -7.09
N PRO A 155 -1.37 11.36 -6.30
CA PRO A 155 -2.80 11.23 -6.64
C PRO A 155 -3.05 11.67 -8.09
N GLY A 156 -3.88 10.91 -8.80
CA GLY A 156 -4.16 11.14 -10.20
C GLY A 156 -3.27 10.36 -11.16
N ASP A 157 -2.19 9.79 -10.67
CA ASP A 157 -1.28 8.99 -11.50
C ASP A 157 -1.95 7.70 -11.97
N VAL A 158 -1.46 7.16 -13.07
CA VAL A 158 -1.95 5.92 -13.65
C VAL A 158 -1.32 4.72 -12.94
N VAL A 159 -2.14 3.70 -12.73
CA VAL A 159 -1.69 2.37 -12.30
C VAL A 159 -1.99 1.43 -13.46
N GLU A 160 -0.95 0.85 -14.07
CA GLU A 160 -1.16 -0.01 -15.22
C GLU A 160 -0.34 -1.28 -15.16
N PRO A 161 -0.94 -2.44 -15.48
CA PRO A 161 -0.20 -3.68 -15.59
C PRO A 161 0.83 -3.59 -16.71
N LEU A 162 2.00 -4.17 -16.47
CA LEU A 162 3.03 -4.40 -17.47
C LEU A 162 3.10 -5.90 -17.73
N GLU A 163 3.78 -6.29 -18.76
CA GLU A 163 3.90 -7.70 -19.07
C GLU A 163 4.75 -8.48 -18.06
#